data_ba83822aa184f461453e577f14223cc8
#
_entry.id   ba83822aa184f461453e577f14223cc8
#
_cell.length_a   1.000
_cell.length_b   1.000
_cell.length_c   1.000
_cell.angle_alpha   90.00
_cell.angle_beta   90.00
_cell.angle_gamma   90.00
#
_symmetry.space_group_name_H-M   'P 1'
#
loop_
_entity.id
_entity.type
_entity.pdbx_description
1 polymer ?
#
loop_
_entity_poly.entity_id
_entity_poly.type
_entity_poly.pdbx_seq_one_letter_code
_entity_poly.pdbx_strand_id
1 'polypeptide(L)'
;MALRGPALAVLAACTLALTAAPATADDLSGTIDIPCAAATLRQSADWYRPSGSPRGLIWLQHGFARSNANMADLARTYADAGYLVFSPSLPFMDLSGCTLQNLGDNTAFLNNLAALFSGDPAGALSASLTAALGAALDAAALPQQFVFIGHSAGAEAVEYVAARLHQKYPQAWAGLRGLILLDPVMSFLGDNTYRALTDLDATGLPILTVSGPPSLCNSFGSGTVALQRTLHRPFVGVQFDTGTHTDAEGASSDMLGDILCGAPHPANVKALRTLTLGWLADFFAGTTTPDYYPTGDTRTAATPAASGSIPAVPDARVLPGS
;
A
#
# COMPACT_ATOMS: atom_id res chain seq x y z
N MET A 1 81.56 -29.18 -4.66
CA MET A 1 80.58 -29.04 -5.77
C MET A 1 79.19 -28.95 -5.13
N ALA A 2 78.69 -27.74 -4.92
CA ALA A 2 77.43 -27.48 -4.21
C ALA A 2 76.39 -26.99 -5.21
N LEU A 3 75.35 -27.77 -5.41
CA LEU A 3 74.17 -27.45 -6.25
C LEU A 3 73.18 -26.55 -5.45
N ARG A 4 72.97 -25.35 -5.95
CA ARG A 4 71.94 -24.44 -5.47
C ARG A 4 70.70 -24.72 -6.33
N GLY A 5 69.54 -25.12 -5.68
CA GLY A 5 68.26 -25.17 -6.30
C GLY A 5 67.51 -23.84 -6.18
N PRO A 6 66.68 -23.45 -7.13
CA PRO A 6 65.91 -22.21 -7.07
C PRO A 6 64.66 -22.34 -6.18
N ALA A 7 64.46 -21.36 -5.33
CA ALA A 7 63.21 -21.19 -4.54
C ALA A 7 62.11 -20.60 -5.43
N LEU A 8 61.01 -21.33 -5.61
CA LEU A 8 59.78 -20.78 -6.21
C LEU A 8 59.02 -19.99 -5.15
N ALA A 9 58.87 -18.68 -5.38
CA ALA A 9 57.99 -17.85 -4.62
C ALA A 9 56.56 -17.94 -5.21
N VAL A 10 55.63 -18.49 -4.44
CA VAL A 10 54.21 -18.51 -4.78
C VAL A 10 53.59 -17.20 -4.30
N LEU A 11 53.26 -16.29 -5.22
CA LEU A 11 52.45 -15.11 -4.95
C LEU A 11 50.98 -15.55 -4.84
N ALA A 12 50.42 -15.53 -3.62
CA ALA A 12 48.98 -15.65 -3.38
C ALA A 12 48.32 -14.31 -3.69
N ALA A 13 47.60 -14.19 -4.80
CA ALA A 13 46.74 -13.07 -5.10
C ALA A 13 45.46 -13.17 -4.29
N CYS A 14 45.33 -12.38 -3.19
CA CYS A 14 44.05 -12.16 -2.50
C CYS A 14 43.16 -11.26 -3.36
N THR A 15 42.19 -11.86 -4.06
CA THR A 15 41.08 -11.13 -4.66
C THR A 15 40.11 -10.69 -3.56
N LEU A 16 40.15 -9.42 -3.16
CA LEU A 16 39.10 -8.82 -2.37
C LEU A 16 37.83 -8.72 -3.24
N ALA A 17 36.88 -9.61 -3.00
CA ALA A 17 35.53 -9.44 -3.49
C ALA A 17 34.90 -8.27 -2.74
N LEU A 18 34.82 -7.10 -3.39
CA LEU A 18 33.97 -6.01 -2.90
C LEU A 18 32.53 -6.49 -3.04
N THR A 19 31.93 -6.93 -1.93
CA THR A 19 30.48 -7.07 -1.83
C THR A 19 29.90 -5.66 -1.82
N ALA A 20 29.32 -5.23 -2.95
CA ALA A 20 28.53 -4.00 -2.98
C ALA A 20 27.43 -4.13 -1.93
N ALA A 21 27.32 -3.15 -1.03
CA ALA A 21 26.17 -3.06 -0.13
C ALA A 21 24.90 -3.05 -0.98
N PRO A 22 23.81 -3.72 -0.54
CA PRO A 22 22.54 -3.62 -1.25
C PRO A 22 22.16 -2.13 -1.33
N ALA A 23 21.84 -1.67 -2.54
CA ALA A 23 21.34 -0.31 -2.71
C ALA A 23 20.00 -0.21 -1.97
N THR A 24 19.87 0.78 -1.10
CA THR A 24 18.63 1.07 -0.38
C THR A 24 17.68 1.86 -1.27
N ALA A 25 16.38 1.80 -0.96
CA ALA A 25 15.38 2.67 -1.59
C ALA A 25 15.67 4.15 -1.28
N ASP A 26 15.35 5.03 -2.22
CA ASP A 26 15.49 6.48 -2.05
C ASP A 26 14.15 7.09 -1.60
N ASP A 27 14.18 7.88 -0.53
CA ASP A 27 13.05 8.67 -0.06
C ASP A 27 13.12 10.07 -0.71
N LEU A 28 12.12 10.43 -1.49
CA LEU A 28 12.04 11.69 -2.21
C LEU A 28 10.83 12.48 -1.74
N SER A 29 11.04 13.64 -1.14
CA SER A 29 9.95 14.53 -0.74
C SER A 29 9.56 15.48 -1.86
N GLY A 30 8.27 15.65 -2.07
CA GLY A 30 7.73 16.49 -3.12
C GLY A 30 6.33 17.01 -2.79
N THR A 31 5.63 17.45 -3.82
CA THR A 31 4.26 17.92 -3.72
C THR A 31 3.43 17.40 -4.86
N ILE A 32 2.10 17.34 -4.65
CA ILE A 32 1.11 17.03 -5.68
C ILE A 32 0.06 18.14 -5.71
N ASP A 33 -0.25 18.64 -6.89
CA ASP A 33 -1.30 19.63 -7.09
C ASP A 33 -2.61 18.91 -7.49
N ILE A 34 -3.67 19.12 -6.72
CA ILE A 34 -4.97 18.45 -6.88
C ILE A 34 -6.07 19.52 -7.00
N PRO A 35 -6.82 19.58 -8.11
CA PRO A 35 -7.96 20.46 -8.20
C PRO A 35 -9.02 20.12 -7.14
N CYS A 36 -9.54 21.13 -6.44
CA CYS A 36 -10.69 20.95 -5.57
C CYS A 36 -11.49 22.24 -5.43
N ALA A 37 -12.79 22.14 -5.62
CA ALA A 37 -13.70 23.29 -5.69
C ALA A 37 -13.20 24.34 -6.71
N ALA A 38 -13.01 25.59 -6.29
CA ALA A 38 -12.51 26.69 -7.14
C ALA A 38 -10.98 26.87 -7.03
N ALA A 39 -10.25 25.96 -6.36
CA ALA A 39 -8.84 26.10 -6.07
C ALA A 39 -8.03 24.85 -6.48
N THR A 40 -6.72 24.98 -6.47
CA THR A 40 -5.80 23.85 -6.54
C THR A 40 -5.14 23.68 -5.18
N LEU A 41 -5.28 22.50 -4.60
CA LEU A 41 -4.62 22.13 -3.35
C LEU A 41 -3.22 21.62 -3.67
N ARG A 42 -2.21 22.26 -3.10
CA ARG A 42 -0.84 21.73 -3.11
C ARG A 42 -0.61 20.93 -1.84
N GLN A 43 -0.49 19.64 -1.97
CA GLN A 43 -0.30 18.71 -0.87
C GLN A 43 1.11 18.14 -0.87
N SER A 44 1.66 17.88 0.33
CA SER A 44 2.89 17.10 0.47
C SER A 44 2.68 15.71 -0.14
N ALA A 45 3.68 15.21 -0.84
CA ALA A 45 3.66 13.88 -1.44
C ALA A 45 5.07 13.29 -1.46
N ASP A 46 5.27 12.20 -0.74
CA ASP A 46 6.54 11.50 -0.76
C ASP A 46 6.52 10.40 -1.82
N TRP A 47 7.68 10.21 -2.42
CA TRP A 47 7.95 9.14 -3.36
C TRP A 47 9.07 8.26 -2.80
N TYR A 48 8.84 6.95 -2.79
CA TYR A 48 9.85 5.98 -2.38
C TYR A 48 10.23 5.16 -3.60
N ARG A 49 11.49 5.32 -4.02
CA ARG A 49 11.99 4.73 -5.25
C ARG A 49 12.80 3.48 -4.95
N PRO A 50 12.54 2.35 -5.61
CA PRO A 50 13.37 1.15 -5.47
C PRO A 50 14.76 1.39 -6.08
N SER A 51 15.74 0.60 -5.66
CA SER A 51 17.12 0.65 -6.17
C SER A 51 17.28 0.28 -7.65
N GLY A 52 16.25 -0.34 -8.23
CA GLY A 52 16.23 -0.78 -9.63
C GLY A 52 15.02 -0.29 -10.40
N SER A 53 14.75 -0.88 -11.57
CA SER A 53 13.52 -0.62 -12.32
C SER A 53 12.29 -1.02 -11.52
N PRO A 54 11.29 -0.14 -11.36
CA PRO A 54 10.10 -0.44 -10.59
C PRO A 54 9.29 -1.61 -11.17
N ARG A 55 8.87 -2.54 -10.32
CA ARG A 55 7.96 -3.65 -10.67
C ARG A 55 6.52 -3.17 -10.93
N GLY A 56 6.17 -2.01 -10.37
CA GLY A 56 4.86 -1.39 -10.49
C GLY A 56 4.79 -0.15 -9.60
N LEU A 57 3.67 0.59 -9.71
CA LEU A 57 3.39 1.76 -8.87
C LEU A 57 2.42 1.37 -7.75
N ILE A 58 2.67 1.85 -6.55
CA ILE A 58 1.75 1.76 -5.41
C ILE A 58 1.30 3.17 -5.03
N TRP A 59 0.00 3.42 -4.97
CA TRP A 59 -0.54 4.55 -4.22
C TRP A 59 -0.83 4.08 -2.81
N LEU A 60 -0.13 4.66 -1.83
CA LEU A 60 -0.29 4.36 -0.40
C LEU A 60 -0.92 5.55 0.32
N GLN A 61 -2.18 5.40 0.75
CA GLN A 61 -2.96 6.48 1.33
C GLN A 61 -3.15 6.30 2.83
N HIS A 62 -2.78 7.33 3.59
CA HIS A 62 -3.00 7.42 5.04
C HIS A 62 -4.48 7.60 5.42
N GLY A 63 -4.80 7.44 6.70
CA GLY A 63 -6.13 7.60 7.28
C GLY A 63 -6.45 9.00 7.81
N PHE A 64 -7.58 9.10 8.55
CA PHE A 64 -8.01 10.30 9.25
C PHE A 64 -7.00 10.74 10.31
N ALA A 65 -6.75 12.06 10.42
CA ALA A 65 -5.79 12.66 11.33
C ALA A 65 -4.35 12.13 11.20
N ARG A 66 -4.00 11.64 10.00
CA ARG A 66 -2.68 11.13 9.63
C ARG A 66 -2.12 11.88 8.43
N SER A 67 -0.89 11.58 8.06
CA SER A 67 -0.18 12.12 6.91
C SER A 67 0.65 11.04 6.23
N ASN A 68 1.31 11.38 5.10
CA ASN A 68 2.29 10.54 4.44
C ASN A 68 3.41 10.07 5.39
N ALA A 69 3.81 10.91 6.36
CA ALA A 69 4.85 10.54 7.34
C ALA A 69 4.48 9.30 8.18
N ASN A 70 3.20 9.11 8.49
CA ASN A 70 2.74 7.93 9.24
C ASN A 70 2.79 6.63 8.42
N MET A 71 2.90 6.73 7.09
CA MET A 71 3.00 5.57 6.20
C MET A 71 4.43 5.29 5.73
N ALA A 72 5.43 6.08 6.17
CA ALA A 72 6.79 6.04 5.66
C ALA A 72 7.48 4.67 5.85
N ASP A 73 7.28 4.02 6.99
CA ASP A 73 7.88 2.71 7.28
C ASP A 73 7.33 1.61 6.36
N LEU A 74 6.02 1.62 6.09
CA LEU A 74 5.40 0.69 5.17
C LEU A 74 5.78 1.02 3.71
N ALA A 75 5.86 2.31 3.36
CA ALA A 75 6.28 2.75 2.03
C ALA A 75 7.71 2.29 1.70
N ARG A 76 8.65 2.43 2.64
CA ARG A 76 10.02 1.91 2.50
C ARG A 76 10.02 0.39 2.31
N THR A 77 9.22 -0.33 3.09
CA THR A 77 9.07 -1.78 2.96
C THR A 77 8.68 -2.19 1.52
N TYR A 78 7.76 -1.47 0.90
CA TYR A 78 7.35 -1.74 -0.48
C TYR A 78 8.40 -1.29 -1.51
N ALA A 79 9.09 -0.17 -1.27
CA ALA A 79 10.16 0.29 -2.14
C ALA A 79 11.36 -0.66 -2.13
N ASP A 80 11.75 -1.18 -0.95
CA ASP A 80 12.80 -2.20 -0.80
C ASP A 80 12.42 -3.51 -1.52
N ALA A 81 11.14 -3.82 -1.64
CA ALA A 81 10.62 -4.96 -2.41
C ALA A 81 10.54 -4.70 -3.93
N GLY A 82 10.95 -3.52 -4.39
CA GLY A 82 11.06 -3.20 -5.81
C GLY A 82 9.87 -2.42 -6.40
N TYR A 83 9.01 -1.81 -5.60
CA TYR A 83 7.89 -1.01 -6.08
C TYR A 83 8.19 0.49 -5.97
N LEU A 84 7.70 1.29 -6.92
CA LEU A 84 7.65 2.73 -6.78
C LEU A 84 6.42 3.08 -5.93
N VAL A 85 6.61 3.82 -4.83
CA VAL A 85 5.50 4.17 -3.94
C VAL A 85 5.24 5.67 -4.00
N PHE A 86 3.99 6.03 -4.21
CA PHE A 86 3.44 7.38 -4.11
C PHE A 86 2.60 7.48 -2.84
N SER A 87 3.00 8.33 -1.90
CA SER A 87 2.32 8.53 -0.62
C SER A 87 2.01 10.01 -0.41
N PRO A 88 0.82 10.49 -0.80
CA PRO A 88 0.42 11.88 -0.60
C PRO A 88 -0.17 12.09 0.79
N SER A 89 -0.02 13.32 1.32
CA SER A 89 -0.69 13.78 2.54
C SER A 89 -1.97 14.53 2.15
N LEU A 90 -3.07 13.78 1.99
CA LEU A 90 -4.34 14.38 1.60
C LEU A 90 -5.10 14.94 2.80
N PRO A 91 -5.91 16.01 2.65
CA PRO A 91 -6.72 16.53 3.72
C PRO A 91 -7.68 15.46 4.26
N PHE A 92 -7.79 15.36 5.57
CA PHE A 92 -8.66 14.38 6.23
C PHE A 92 -9.95 15.03 6.80
N MET A 93 -9.98 16.35 6.91
CA MET A 93 -11.15 17.11 7.38
C MET A 93 -11.21 18.45 6.65
N ASP A 94 -12.20 18.62 5.79
CA ASP A 94 -12.48 19.85 5.06
C ASP A 94 -13.96 19.92 4.72
N LEU A 95 -14.64 20.99 5.15
CA LEU A 95 -16.09 21.17 4.96
C LEU A 95 -16.48 21.53 3.53
N SER A 96 -15.52 21.92 2.68
CA SER A 96 -15.75 22.14 1.25
C SER A 96 -15.74 20.85 0.42
N GLY A 97 -15.55 19.70 1.07
CA GLY A 97 -15.48 18.39 0.43
C GLY A 97 -14.10 18.01 -0.13
N CYS A 98 -13.08 18.84 0.11
CA CYS A 98 -11.70 18.56 -0.32
C CYS A 98 -10.99 17.63 0.69
N THR A 99 -11.52 16.45 0.93
CA THR A 99 -11.12 15.62 2.08
C THR A 99 -11.28 14.12 1.80
N LEU A 100 -10.46 13.31 2.49
CA LEU A 100 -10.60 11.84 2.49
C LEU A 100 -11.90 11.39 3.17
N GLN A 101 -12.17 11.92 4.37
CA GLN A 101 -13.37 11.59 5.11
C GLN A 101 -14.58 12.31 4.50
N ASN A 102 -15.63 11.58 4.15
CA ASN A 102 -16.86 12.20 3.67
C ASN A 102 -17.61 12.87 4.84
N LEU A 103 -17.65 14.20 4.82
CA LEU A 103 -18.34 15.03 5.80
C LEU A 103 -19.62 15.68 5.23
N GLY A 104 -20.05 15.20 4.06
CA GLY A 104 -21.21 15.69 3.32
C GLY A 104 -21.16 15.18 1.89
N ASP A 105 -20.29 15.76 1.06
CA ASP A 105 -19.99 15.25 -0.30
C ASP A 105 -18.53 15.56 -0.66
N ASN A 106 -17.69 14.54 -0.74
CA ASN A 106 -16.31 14.61 -1.19
C ASN A 106 -16.11 13.98 -2.58
N THR A 107 -17.17 13.60 -3.27
CA THR A 107 -17.09 12.86 -4.53
C THR A 107 -16.38 13.63 -5.64
N ALA A 108 -16.53 14.97 -5.68
CA ALA A 108 -15.81 15.82 -6.63
C ALA A 108 -14.30 15.76 -6.42
N PHE A 109 -13.83 15.78 -5.18
CA PHE A 109 -12.42 15.64 -4.83
C PHE A 109 -11.89 14.26 -5.19
N LEU A 110 -12.60 13.19 -4.82
CA LEU A 110 -12.23 11.81 -5.15
C LEU A 110 -12.22 11.55 -6.66
N ASN A 111 -13.09 12.19 -7.43
CA ASN A 111 -13.05 12.16 -8.89
C ASN A 111 -11.77 12.81 -9.46
N ASN A 112 -11.28 13.88 -8.85
CA ASN A 112 -10.02 14.51 -9.24
C ASN A 112 -8.82 13.64 -8.87
N LEU A 113 -8.88 12.90 -7.75
CA LEU A 113 -7.86 11.89 -7.44
C LEU A 113 -7.85 10.77 -8.49
N ALA A 114 -9.01 10.32 -8.95
CA ALA A 114 -9.07 9.32 -10.02
C ALA A 114 -8.44 9.83 -11.33
N ALA A 115 -8.62 11.12 -11.65
CA ALA A 115 -8.03 11.74 -12.83
C ALA A 115 -6.48 11.74 -12.80
N LEU A 116 -5.83 11.72 -11.61
CA LEU A 116 -4.36 11.61 -11.51
C LEU A 116 -3.82 10.33 -12.18
N PHE A 117 -4.63 9.27 -12.19
CA PHE A 117 -4.26 7.96 -12.73
C PHE A 117 -4.77 7.74 -14.16
N SER A 118 -5.38 8.74 -14.82
CA SER A 118 -6.00 8.58 -16.14
C SER A 118 -5.04 8.45 -17.30
N GLY A 119 -3.73 8.45 -17.06
CA GLY A 119 -2.72 8.22 -18.09
C GLY A 119 -2.37 9.48 -18.90
N ASP A 120 -2.73 10.66 -18.44
CA ASP A 120 -2.26 11.92 -19.03
C ASP A 120 -0.75 12.06 -18.77
N PRO A 121 0.13 11.97 -19.79
CA PRO A 121 1.57 12.06 -19.61
C PRO A 121 2.04 13.45 -19.11
N ALA A 122 1.22 14.49 -19.28
CA ALA A 122 1.45 15.80 -18.68
C ALA A 122 0.80 15.94 -17.30
N GLY A 123 0.25 14.83 -16.76
CA GLY A 123 -0.53 14.82 -15.53
C GLY A 123 0.27 15.16 -14.29
N ALA A 124 -0.46 15.62 -13.26
CA ALA A 124 0.10 16.05 -12.00
C ALA A 124 0.97 14.97 -11.32
N LEU A 125 0.63 13.69 -11.49
CA LEU A 125 1.37 12.57 -10.88
C LEU A 125 2.80 12.46 -11.45
N SER A 126 2.95 12.51 -12.78
CA SER A 126 4.26 12.50 -13.43
C SER A 126 5.06 13.77 -13.12
N ALA A 127 4.40 14.92 -13.08
CA ALA A 127 5.02 16.18 -12.70
C ALA A 127 5.53 16.16 -11.26
N SER A 128 4.75 15.59 -10.32
CA SER A 128 5.14 15.41 -8.92
C SER A 128 6.39 14.54 -8.79
N LEU A 129 6.44 13.38 -9.46
CA LEU A 129 7.61 12.50 -9.44
C LEU A 129 8.84 13.22 -10.04
N THR A 130 8.68 13.86 -11.20
CA THR A 130 9.79 14.58 -11.88
C THR A 130 10.34 15.70 -10.99
N ALA A 131 9.45 16.45 -10.32
CA ALA A 131 9.87 17.50 -9.39
C ALA A 131 10.61 16.93 -8.17
N ALA A 132 10.16 15.80 -7.64
CA ALA A 132 10.81 15.12 -6.51
C ALA A 132 12.19 14.56 -6.89
N LEU A 133 12.35 14.06 -8.11
CA LEU A 133 13.65 13.57 -8.63
C LEU A 133 14.67 14.70 -8.86
N GLY A 134 14.23 15.94 -9.07
CA GLY A 134 15.10 17.07 -9.40
C GLY A 134 15.75 16.95 -10.79
N ALA A 135 16.66 17.90 -11.11
CA ALA A 135 17.29 18.01 -12.44
C ALA A 135 18.30 16.89 -12.78
N ALA A 136 18.53 15.93 -11.88
CA ALA A 136 19.62 14.96 -12.00
C ALA A 136 19.25 13.66 -12.75
N LEU A 137 17.97 13.43 -13.05
CA LEU A 137 17.52 12.18 -13.68
C LEU A 137 16.59 12.50 -14.85
N ASP A 138 16.76 11.74 -15.95
CA ASP A 138 15.78 11.72 -17.03
C ASP A 138 14.41 11.39 -16.46
N ALA A 139 13.36 12.04 -16.97
CA ALA A 139 11.99 11.86 -16.51
C ALA A 139 11.65 10.35 -16.44
N ALA A 140 11.61 9.81 -15.24
CA ALA A 140 11.28 8.41 -15.04
C ALA A 140 9.82 8.20 -15.45
N ALA A 141 9.59 7.37 -16.44
CA ALA A 141 8.23 7.00 -16.81
C ALA A 141 7.56 6.26 -15.66
N LEU A 142 6.35 6.69 -15.29
CA LEU A 142 5.54 5.98 -14.30
C LEU A 142 5.21 4.57 -14.80
N PRO A 143 5.29 3.55 -13.91
CA PRO A 143 4.79 2.23 -14.23
C PRO A 143 3.33 2.28 -14.65
N GLN A 144 2.98 1.55 -15.71
CA GLN A 144 1.60 1.50 -16.21
C GLN A 144 0.69 0.61 -15.37
N GLN A 145 1.28 -0.32 -14.63
CA GLN A 145 0.57 -1.18 -13.70
C GLN A 145 0.68 -0.62 -12.29
N PHE A 146 -0.42 -0.62 -11.57
CA PHE A 146 -0.46 -0.06 -10.23
C PHE A 146 -1.44 -0.79 -9.31
N VAL A 147 -1.20 -0.65 -7.99
CA VAL A 147 -2.05 -1.14 -6.91
C VAL A 147 -2.35 0.03 -5.99
N PHE A 148 -3.56 0.08 -5.47
CA PHE A 148 -3.93 1.04 -4.45
C PHE A 148 -3.96 0.39 -3.07
N ILE A 149 -3.39 1.08 -2.09
CA ILE A 149 -3.35 0.65 -0.69
C ILE A 149 -3.86 1.80 0.16
N GLY A 150 -4.91 1.55 0.94
CA GLY A 150 -5.50 2.57 1.81
C GLY A 150 -5.56 2.11 3.26
N HIS A 151 -5.12 2.97 4.18
CA HIS A 151 -5.25 2.76 5.61
C HIS A 151 -6.44 3.56 6.16
N SER A 152 -7.26 2.93 7.01
CA SER A 152 -8.36 3.62 7.70
C SER A 152 -9.30 4.35 6.70
N ALA A 153 -9.57 5.64 6.88
CA ALA A 153 -10.34 6.47 5.94
C ALA A 153 -9.74 6.54 4.53
N GLY A 154 -8.42 6.31 4.39
CA GLY A 154 -7.77 6.19 3.09
C GLY A 154 -8.25 4.98 2.29
N ALA A 155 -8.77 3.95 2.95
CA ALA A 155 -9.37 2.79 2.29
C ALA A 155 -10.60 3.18 1.47
N GLU A 156 -11.53 3.94 2.04
CA GLU A 156 -12.70 4.44 1.30
C GLU A 156 -12.29 5.27 0.08
N ALA A 157 -11.26 6.10 0.21
CA ALA A 157 -10.78 6.90 -0.90
C ALA A 157 -10.23 6.03 -2.06
N VAL A 158 -9.41 5.02 -1.76
CA VAL A 158 -8.86 4.14 -2.81
C VAL A 158 -9.93 3.25 -3.42
N GLU A 159 -10.92 2.79 -2.66
CA GLU A 159 -12.10 2.06 -3.16
C GLU A 159 -12.89 2.92 -4.15
N TYR A 160 -13.23 4.15 -3.75
CA TYR A 160 -13.99 5.06 -4.60
C TYR A 160 -13.23 5.41 -5.89
N VAL A 161 -11.94 5.73 -5.77
CA VAL A 161 -11.10 6.04 -6.92
C VAL A 161 -11.01 4.84 -7.87
N ALA A 162 -10.85 3.62 -7.36
CA ALA A 162 -10.83 2.40 -8.18
C ALA A 162 -12.16 2.19 -8.94
N ALA A 163 -13.31 2.33 -8.25
CA ALA A 163 -14.62 2.27 -8.90
C ALA A 163 -14.77 3.37 -9.97
N ARG A 164 -14.23 4.57 -9.71
CA ARG A 164 -14.25 5.65 -10.68
C ARG A 164 -13.37 5.40 -11.90
N LEU A 165 -12.21 4.73 -11.72
CA LEU A 165 -11.40 4.26 -12.86
C LEU A 165 -12.18 3.27 -13.70
N HIS A 166 -12.85 2.29 -13.07
CA HIS A 166 -13.70 1.31 -13.76
C HIS A 166 -14.79 2.00 -14.59
N GLN A 167 -15.50 2.96 -14.02
CA GLN A 167 -16.64 3.62 -14.65
C GLN A 167 -16.25 4.60 -15.76
N LYS A 168 -15.11 5.27 -15.65
CA LYS A 168 -14.79 6.44 -16.48
C LYS A 168 -13.46 6.38 -17.23
N TYR A 169 -12.49 5.63 -16.75
CA TYR A 169 -11.12 5.66 -17.26
C TYR A 169 -10.63 4.26 -17.66
N PRO A 170 -11.15 3.66 -18.74
CA PRO A 170 -10.90 2.24 -19.06
C PRO A 170 -9.42 1.93 -19.29
N GLN A 171 -8.61 2.89 -19.78
CA GLN A 171 -7.18 2.69 -19.98
C GLN A 171 -6.44 2.60 -18.62
N ALA A 172 -6.75 3.50 -17.70
CA ALA A 172 -6.19 3.46 -16.36
C ALA A 172 -6.70 2.22 -15.60
N TRP A 173 -7.99 1.90 -15.73
CA TRP A 173 -8.56 0.69 -15.14
C TRP A 173 -7.81 -0.57 -15.56
N ALA A 174 -7.42 -0.69 -16.82
CA ALA A 174 -6.63 -1.82 -17.33
C ALA A 174 -5.24 -1.94 -16.65
N GLY A 175 -4.72 -0.85 -16.08
CA GLY A 175 -3.47 -0.83 -15.31
C GLY A 175 -3.64 -1.19 -13.84
N LEU A 176 -4.84 -1.05 -13.26
CA LEU A 176 -5.08 -1.34 -11.84
C LEU A 176 -5.07 -2.86 -11.62
N ARG A 177 -4.25 -3.33 -10.68
CA ARG A 177 -4.03 -4.76 -10.40
C ARG A 177 -4.70 -5.26 -9.14
N GLY A 178 -5.07 -4.39 -8.21
CA GLY A 178 -5.74 -4.77 -6.98
C GLY A 178 -5.84 -3.64 -5.98
N LEU A 179 -6.58 -3.91 -4.91
CA LEU A 179 -6.70 -3.05 -3.72
C LEU A 179 -6.24 -3.83 -2.49
N ILE A 180 -5.50 -3.16 -1.61
CA ILE A 180 -5.18 -3.65 -0.27
C ILE A 180 -5.68 -2.61 0.74
N LEU A 181 -6.53 -3.04 1.65
CA LEU A 181 -7.19 -2.19 2.62
C LEU A 181 -6.69 -2.54 4.01
N LEU A 182 -6.10 -1.56 4.68
CA LEU A 182 -5.45 -1.76 5.98
C LEU A 182 -6.34 -1.17 7.06
N ASP A 183 -6.96 -2.03 7.85
CA ASP A 183 -7.93 -1.71 8.89
C ASP A 183 -8.95 -0.64 8.43
N PRO A 184 -9.72 -0.93 7.36
CA PRO A 184 -10.50 0.04 6.62
C PRO A 184 -11.62 0.64 7.46
N VAL A 185 -11.85 1.95 7.24
CA VAL A 185 -12.92 2.72 7.88
C VAL A 185 -13.77 3.39 6.80
N MET A 186 -15.07 3.18 6.91
CA MET A 186 -16.06 3.83 6.07
C MET A 186 -16.46 5.17 6.72
N SER A 187 -16.75 6.19 5.92
CA SER A 187 -17.25 7.47 6.39
C SER A 187 -18.61 7.34 7.08
N PHE A 188 -18.85 8.19 8.08
CA PHE A 188 -20.14 8.22 8.80
C PHE A 188 -21.29 8.80 7.96
N LEU A 189 -20.95 9.61 6.95
CA LEU A 189 -21.90 10.24 6.04
C LEU A 189 -21.70 9.73 4.64
N GLY A 190 -22.80 9.55 3.92
CA GLY A 190 -22.77 9.03 2.55
C GLY A 190 -22.64 7.51 2.47
N ASP A 191 -22.45 7.03 1.24
CA ASP A 191 -22.45 5.60 0.89
C ASP A 191 -21.30 5.24 -0.05
N ASN A 192 -20.23 6.04 -0.06
CA ASN A 192 -19.11 5.90 -1.00
C ASN A 192 -18.51 4.49 -1.00
N THR A 193 -18.22 3.92 0.19
CA THR A 193 -17.71 2.55 0.34
C THR A 193 -18.65 1.52 -0.30
N TYR A 194 -19.94 1.53 0.06
CA TYR A 194 -20.89 0.53 -0.47
C TYR A 194 -21.09 0.65 -1.98
N ARG A 195 -21.17 1.88 -2.51
CA ARG A 195 -21.29 2.10 -3.96
C ARG A 195 -20.05 1.64 -4.71
N ALA A 196 -18.87 1.97 -4.18
CA ALA A 196 -17.61 1.55 -4.78
C ALA A 196 -17.46 0.03 -4.75
N LEU A 197 -17.67 -0.62 -3.61
CA LEU A 197 -17.55 -2.06 -3.47
C LEU A 197 -18.57 -2.81 -4.32
N THR A 198 -19.82 -2.31 -4.43
CA THR A 198 -20.86 -2.93 -5.30
C THR A 198 -20.45 -2.88 -6.78
N ASP A 199 -19.89 -1.74 -7.23
CA ASP A 199 -19.37 -1.63 -8.61
C ASP A 199 -18.17 -2.58 -8.83
N LEU A 200 -17.26 -2.64 -7.87
CA LEU A 200 -16.04 -3.43 -7.97
C LEU A 200 -16.28 -4.95 -7.79
N ASP A 201 -17.31 -5.36 -7.08
CA ASP A 201 -17.65 -6.77 -6.90
C ASP A 201 -17.99 -7.46 -8.22
N ALA A 202 -18.62 -6.73 -9.13
CA ALA A 202 -18.93 -7.22 -10.49
C ALA A 202 -17.66 -7.40 -11.35
N THR A 203 -16.49 -6.98 -10.87
CA THR A 203 -15.22 -7.11 -11.58
C THR A 203 -14.39 -8.26 -11.03
N GLY A 204 -13.37 -8.67 -11.76
CA GLY A 204 -12.37 -9.63 -11.29
C GLY A 204 -11.23 -8.98 -10.46
N LEU A 205 -11.30 -7.67 -10.14
CA LEU A 205 -10.23 -6.98 -9.42
C LEU A 205 -10.04 -7.56 -8.01
N PRO A 206 -8.85 -8.03 -7.62
CA PRO A 206 -8.59 -8.48 -6.26
C PRO A 206 -8.75 -7.32 -5.25
N ILE A 207 -9.50 -7.55 -4.17
CA ILE A 207 -9.69 -6.60 -3.06
C ILE A 207 -9.50 -7.37 -1.77
N LEU A 208 -8.42 -7.06 -1.03
CA LEU A 208 -8.04 -7.79 0.17
C LEU A 208 -7.81 -6.85 1.35
N THR A 209 -8.07 -7.33 2.56
CA THR A 209 -7.88 -6.54 3.79
C THR A 209 -7.03 -7.26 4.83
N VAL A 210 -6.26 -6.48 5.58
CA VAL A 210 -5.73 -6.85 6.90
C VAL A 210 -6.36 -5.93 7.91
N SER A 211 -7.11 -6.48 8.86
CA SER A 211 -7.87 -5.70 9.84
C SER A 211 -7.47 -6.06 11.27
N GLY A 212 -7.66 -5.11 12.19
CA GLY A 212 -7.68 -5.34 13.62
C GLY A 212 -9.09 -5.72 14.12
N PRO A 213 -9.26 -6.08 15.41
CA PRO A 213 -10.56 -6.23 16.03
C PRO A 213 -11.35 -4.92 16.02
N PRO A 214 -12.69 -4.97 16.10
CA PRO A 214 -13.52 -3.78 16.22
C PRO A 214 -13.09 -2.87 17.37
N SER A 215 -12.81 -1.61 17.09
CA SER A 215 -12.35 -0.60 18.03
C SER A 215 -12.91 0.79 17.66
N LEU A 216 -12.74 1.78 18.53
CA LEU A 216 -13.13 3.16 18.19
C LEU A 216 -12.38 3.68 16.96
N CYS A 217 -11.09 3.37 16.83
CA CYS A 217 -10.26 3.88 15.74
C CYS A 217 -10.60 3.31 14.37
N ASN A 218 -11.13 2.07 14.31
CA ASN A 218 -11.63 1.51 13.06
C ASN A 218 -13.15 1.58 12.93
N SER A 219 -13.81 2.51 13.66
CA SER A 219 -15.26 2.67 13.67
C SER A 219 -16.00 1.33 13.86
N PHE A 220 -15.53 0.57 14.84
CA PHE A 220 -16.03 -0.77 15.18
C PHE A 220 -15.97 -1.75 13.99
N GLY A 221 -14.93 -1.63 13.16
CA GLY A 221 -14.70 -2.50 12.00
C GLY A 221 -15.61 -2.18 10.83
N SER A 222 -16.07 -0.93 10.69
CA SER A 222 -17.08 -0.53 9.70
C SER A 222 -16.71 -0.89 8.28
N GLY A 223 -15.49 -0.62 7.84
CA GLY A 223 -15.01 -0.95 6.49
C GLY A 223 -14.88 -2.47 6.27
N THR A 224 -14.36 -3.20 7.26
CA THR A 224 -14.26 -4.68 7.21
C THR A 224 -15.64 -5.32 7.06
N VAL A 225 -16.63 -4.84 7.82
CA VAL A 225 -18.03 -5.31 7.70
C VAL A 225 -18.61 -4.98 6.33
N ALA A 226 -18.33 -3.79 5.79
CA ALA A 226 -18.78 -3.42 4.45
C ALA A 226 -18.21 -4.36 3.37
N LEU A 227 -16.90 -4.66 3.43
CA LEU A 227 -16.24 -5.62 2.52
C LEU A 227 -16.92 -6.99 2.57
N GLN A 228 -17.09 -7.55 3.77
CA GLN A 228 -17.69 -8.87 3.95
C GLN A 228 -19.14 -8.94 3.47
N ARG A 229 -19.91 -7.85 3.60
CA ARG A 229 -21.31 -7.80 3.18
C ARG A 229 -21.51 -7.57 1.70
N THR A 230 -20.51 -6.97 1.03
CA THR A 230 -20.69 -6.52 -0.36
C THR A 230 -19.96 -7.40 -1.36
N LEU A 231 -18.78 -7.94 -0.98
CA LEU A 231 -17.99 -8.75 -1.90
C LEU A 231 -18.41 -10.22 -1.84
N HIS A 232 -18.88 -10.76 -2.96
CA HIS A 232 -19.25 -12.17 -3.12
C HIS A 232 -18.03 -13.03 -3.45
N ARG A 233 -17.12 -13.19 -2.48
CA ARG A 233 -15.83 -13.88 -2.65
C ARG A 233 -15.54 -14.75 -1.44
N PRO A 234 -14.94 -15.94 -1.62
CA PRO A 234 -14.66 -16.86 -0.51
C PRO A 234 -13.59 -16.30 0.47
N PHE A 235 -12.78 -15.34 0.02
CA PHE A 235 -11.71 -14.72 0.78
C PHE A 235 -11.62 -13.23 0.45
N VAL A 236 -11.74 -12.40 1.48
CA VAL A 236 -11.54 -10.94 1.38
C VAL A 236 -10.42 -10.44 2.28
N GLY A 237 -9.76 -11.32 3.02
CA GLY A 237 -8.61 -10.97 3.84
C GLY A 237 -8.55 -11.67 5.19
N VAL A 238 -7.85 -11.05 6.14
CA VAL A 238 -7.66 -11.57 7.49
C VAL A 238 -7.89 -10.48 8.53
N GLN A 239 -8.31 -10.90 9.73
CA GLN A 239 -8.35 -10.06 10.92
C GLN A 239 -7.41 -10.63 11.97
N PHE A 240 -6.42 -9.86 12.42
CA PHE A 240 -5.54 -10.24 13.51
C PHE A 240 -6.26 -10.12 14.84
N ASP A 241 -6.23 -11.14 15.69
CA ASP A 241 -6.89 -11.12 17.01
C ASP A 241 -6.28 -10.07 17.95
N THR A 242 -4.99 -9.77 17.78
CA THR A 242 -4.24 -8.76 18.53
C THR A 242 -3.94 -7.50 17.73
N GLY A 243 -4.61 -7.32 16.57
CA GLY A 243 -4.37 -6.19 15.68
C GLY A 243 -4.68 -4.85 16.33
N THR A 244 -3.85 -3.84 16.08
CA THR A 244 -4.09 -2.45 16.43
C THR A 244 -4.26 -1.62 15.17
N HIS A 245 -4.96 -0.49 15.28
CA HIS A 245 -5.21 0.38 14.13
C HIS A 245 -3.91 0.94 13.53
N THR A 246 -2.87 1.09 14.36
CA THR A 246 -1.56 1.62 13.96
C THR A 246 -0.57 0.56 13.45
N ASP A 247 -0.94 -0.73 13.42
CA ASP A 247 -0.06 -1.78 12.88
C ASP A 247 0.40 -1.50 11.44
N ALA A 248 -0.46 -0.84 10.64
CA ALA A 248 -0.11 -0.42 9.28
C ALA A 248 0.95 0.69 9.22
N GLU A 249 1.07 1.50 10.27
CA GLU A 249 2.05 2.59 10.38
C GLU A 249 3.42 2.07 10.82
N GLY A 250 3.45 0.98 11.57
CA GLY A 250 4.69 0.37 12.06
C GLY A 250 5.56 1.36 12.83
N ALA A 251 6.84 1.47 12.47
CA ALA A 251 7.78 2.39 13.12
C ALA A 251 7.51 3.87 12.82
N SER A 252 6.55 4.19 11.94
CA SER A 252 6.12 5.56 11.63
C SER A 252 4.89 6.00 12.42
N SER A 253 4.36 5.15 13.32
CA SER A 253 3.32 5.56 14.25
C SER A 253 3.87 6.61 15.23
N ASP A 254 2.99 7.47 15.71
CA ASP A 254 3.35 8.51 16.68
C ASP A 254 2.67 8.27 18.04
N MET A 255 3.16 8.97 19.06
CA MET A 255 2.66 8.82 20.42
C MET A 255 1.14 9.06 20.52
N LEU A 256 0.56 9.94 19.71
CA LEU A 256 -0.87 10.21 19.73
C LEU A 256 -1.66 9.02 19.17
N GLY A 257 -1.21 8.48 18.05
CA GLY A 257 -1.76 7.25 17.47
C GLY A 257 -1.67 6.07 18.44
N ASP A 258 -0.52 5.87 19.03
CA ASP A 258 -0.26 4.77 19.95
C ASP A 258 -1.18 4.82 21.20
N ILE A 259 -1.38 6.01 21.75
CA ILE A 259 -2.24 6.18 22.93
C ILE A 259 -3.72 5.98 22.57
N LEU A 260 -4.17 6.50 21.44
CA LEU A 260 -5.59 6.49 21.07
C LEU A 260 -6.02 5.18 20.40
N CYS A 261 -5.16 4.60 19.58
CA CYS A 261 -5.50 3.51 18.68
C CYS A 261 -4.69 2.23 18.89
N GLY A 262 -3.87 2.20 19.94
CA GLY A 262 -2.96 1.09 20.25
C GLY A 262 -1.62 1.20 19.52
N ALA A 263 -0.53 0.96 20.24
CA ALA A 263 0.80 0.95 19.63
C ALA A 263 0.96 -0.23 18.65
N PRO A 264 1.74 -0.06 17.57
CA PRO A 264 2.01 -1.14 16.62
C PRO A 264 2.61 -2.36 17.30
N HIS A 265 2.04 -3.52 17.04
CA HIS A 265 2.55 -4.78 17.59
C HIS A 265 3.54 -5.41 16.62
N PRO A 266 4.82 -5.64 16.98
CA PRO A 266 5.85 -6.08 16.03
C PRO A 266 5.52 -7.35 15.25
N ALA A 267 4.83 -8.32 15.88
CA ALA A 267 4.42 -9.54 15.20
C ALA A 267 3.33 -9.27 14.15
N ASN A 268 2.36 -8.40 14.44
CA ASN A 268 1.31 -8.01 13.51
C ASN A 268 1.89 -7.19 12.34
N VAL A 269 2.77 -6.22 12.62
CA VAL A 269 3.48 -5.44 11.60
C VAL A 269 4.22 -6.36 10.64
N LYS A 270 4.95 -7.35 11.15
CA LYS A 270 5.67 -8.34 10.34
C LYS A 270 4.71 -9.17 9.50
N ALA A 271 3.61 -9.65 10.07
CA ALA A 271 2.61 -10.46 9.39
C ALA A 271 1.88 -9.65 8.31
N LEU A 272 1.49 -8.40 8.61
CA LEU A 272 0.88 -7.48 7.67
C LEU A 272 1.79 -7.27 6.44
N ARG A 273 3.07 -6.97 6.66
CA ARG A 273 4.05 -6.80 5.57
C ARG A 273 4.20 -8.07 4.75
N THR A 274 4.27 -9.23 5.39
CA THR A 274 4.39 -10.52 4.69
C THR A 274 3.19 -10.77 3.78
N LEU A 275 1.98 -10.61 4.29
CA LEU A 275 0.75 -10.80 3.52
C LEU A 275 0.65 -9.79 2.37
N THR A 276 0.83 -8.51 2.66
CA THR A 276 0.67 -7.46 1.64
C THR A 276 1.73 -7.54 0.55
N LEU A 277 2.98 -7.91 0.87
CA LEU A 277 4.02 -8.19 -0.13
C LEU A 277 3.70 -9.42 -0.98
N GLY A 278 3.16 -10.47 -0.39
CA GLY A 278 2.69 -11.66 -1.11
C GLY A 278 1.56 -11.32 -2.07
N TRP A 279 0.54 -10.59 -1.60
CA TRP A 279 -0.57 -10.13 -2.45
C TRP A 279 -0.12 -9.19 -3.55
N LEU A 280 0.81 -8.25 -3.26
CA LEU A 280 1.40 -7.38 -4.28
C LEU A 280 2.09 -8.19 -5.38
N ALA A 281 2.91 -9.19 -5.00
CA ALA A 281 3.58 -10.04 -5.97
C ALA A 281 2.56 -10.77 -6.86
N ASP A 282 1.51 -11.33 -6.26
CA ASP A 282 0.45 -12.03 -6.98
C ASP A 282 -0.36 -11.09 -7.89
N PHE A 283 -0.73 -9.91 -7.42
CA PHE A 283 -1.50 -8.94 -8.20
C PHE A 283 -0.75 -8.48 -9.45
N PHE A 284 0.53 -8.16 -9.33
CA PHE A 284 1.34 -7.75 -10.48
C PHE A 284 1.67 -8.90 -11.43
N ALA A 285 1.78 -10.14 -10.92
CA ALA A 285 2.04 -11.32 -11.74
C ALA A 285 0.76 -11.94 -12.32
N GLY A 286 -0.43 -11.59 -11.82
CA GLY A 286 -1.69 -12.26 -12.17
C GLY A 286 -1.74 -13.71 -11.66
N THR A 287 -1.15 -13.98 -10.50
CA THR A 287 -1.08 -15.30 -9.86
C THR A 287 -1.83 -15.33 -8.54
N THR A 288 -1.97 -16.52 -7.97
CA THR A 288 -2.52 -16.73 -6.62
C THR A 288 -1.65 -17.75 -5.92
N THR A 289 -0.84 -17.30 -4.96
CA THR A 289 0.01 -18.16 -4.14
C THR A 289 -0.79 -18.65 -2.94
N PRO A 290 -1.15 -19.96 -2.86
CA PRO A 290 -2.11 -20.48 -1.87
C PRO A 290 -1.79 -20.07 -0.42
N ASP A 291 -0.52 -19.94 -0.09
CA ASP A 291 -0.07 -19.59 1.27
C ASP A 291 -0.57 -18.23 1.75
N TYR A 292 -0.89 -17.29 0.84
CA TYR A 292 -1.40 -15.97 1.17
C TYR A 292 -2.93 -15.86 1.15
N TYR A 293 -3.62 -16.96 0.83
CA TYR A 293 -5.08 -17.02 0.72
C TYR A 293 -5.62 -18.19 1.54
N PRO A 294 -5.49 -18.16 2.86
CA PRO A 294 -5.94 -19.27 3.70
C PRO A 294 -7.41 -19.55 3.48
N THR A 295 -7.74 -20.81 3.29
CA THR A 295 -9.13 -21.31 3.16
C THR A 295 -9.44 -22.20 4.35
N GLY A 296 -10.60 -22.05 4.97
CA GLY A 296 -11.06 -22.93 6.04
C GLY A 296 -11.74 -22.19 7.18
N ASP A 297 -12.24 -22.96 8.11
CA ASP A 297 -13.07 -22.49 9.21
C ASP A 297 -12.32 -21.47 10.08
N THR A 298 -12.94 -20.42 10.35
CA THR A 298 -12.77 -19.14 11.00
C THR A 298 -11.63 -18.92 12.01
N ARG A 299 -10.78 -19.89 12.30
CA ARG A 299 -9.58 -19.78 13.17
C ARG A 299 -8.52 -20.73 12.66
N THR A 300 -7.84 -20.34 11.63
CA THR A 300 -6.57 -20.97 11.32
C THR A 300 -5.45 -20.04 11.78
N ALA A 301 -4.69 -20.46 12.80
CA ALA A 301 -3.29 -20.12 12.76
C ALA A 301 -2.84 -20.46 11.34
N ALA A 302 -2.38 -19.47 10.56
CA ALA A 302 -1.77 -19.76 9.29
C ALA A 302 -0.59 -20.70 9.59
N THR A 303 -0.84 -22.01 9.43
CA THR A 303 0.18 -23.01 9.67
C THR A 303 1.18 -22.83 8.56
N PRO A 304 2.47 -22.55 8.85
CA PRO A 304 3.47 -22.45 7.80
C PRO A 304 3.42 -23.73 6.98
N ALA A 305 3.22 -23.59 5.68
CA ALA A 305 3.38 -24.73 4.79
C ALA A 305 4.77 -25.33 5.02
N ALA A 306 4.87 -26.64 4.96
CA ALA A 306 6.05 -27.41 5.30
C ALA A 306 7.29 -27.16 4.42
N SER A 307 7.27 -26.15 3.56
CA SER A 307 8.36 -25.77 2.65
C SER A 307 8.63 -24.28 2.65
N GLY A 308 9.10 -23.74 3.78
CA GLY A 308 9.88 -22.50 3.76
C GLY A 308 9.07 -21.22 3.74
N SER A 309 8.93 -20.61 4.92
CA SER A 309 9.04 -19.19 5.19
C SER A 309 7.88 -18.24 4.91
N ILE A 310 6.65 -18.58 5.28
CA ILE A 310 5.78 -17.53 5.78
C ILE A 310 6.04 -17.44 7.28
N PRO A 311 6.48 -16.28 7.82
CA PRO A 311 6.56 -16.10 9.26
C PRO A 311 5.19 -16.40 9.86
N ALA A 312 5.15 -17.09 10.99
CA ALA A 312 3.91 -17.36 11.68
C ALA A 312 3.06 -16.08 11.74
N VAL A 313 1.92 -16.08 11.06
CA VAL A 313 0.94 -15.02 11.20
C VAL A 313 0.40 -15.15 12.63
N PRO A 314 0.33 -14.08 13.43
CA PRO A 314 -0.32 -14.14 14.73
C PRO A 314 -1.73 -14.68 14.58
N ASP A 315 -2.34 -15.16 15.65
CA ASP A 315 -3.71 -15.68 15.63
C ASP A 315 -4.60 -14.74 14.80
N ALA A 316 -5.10 -15.27 13.69
CA ALA A 316 -5.83 -14.48 12.72
C ALA A 316 -7.11 -15.21 12.33
N ARG A 317 -8.15 -14.43 12.11
CA ARG A 317 -9.41 -14.90 11.56
C ARG A 317 -9.42 -14.68 10.05
N VAL A 318 -9.78 -15.70 9.28
CA VAL A 318 -10.07 -15.55 7.86
C VAL A 318 -11.39 -14.79 7.70
N LEU A 319 -11.41 -13.83 6.81
CA LEU A 319 -12.58 -13.01 6.47
C LEU A 319 -13.14 -13.50 5.13
N PRO A 320 -14.29 -14.21 5.12
CA PRO A 320 -15.02 -14.47 3.90
C PRO A 320 -15.84 -13.24 3.51
N GLY A 321 -16.14 -13.11 2.23
CA GLY A 321 -17.21 -12.26 1.74
C GLY A 321 -18.59 -12.94 1.88
N SER A 322 -19.63 -12.28 1.40
CA SER A 322 -21.02 -12.76 1.43
C SER A 322 -21.31 -13.86 0.39
#